data_ca66028353ae834267a9f635637617f1
#
_entry.id   ca66028353ae834267a9f635637617f1
#
_cell.length_a   1.000
_cell.length_b   1.000
_cell.length_c   1.000
_cell.angle_alpha   90.00
_cell.angle_beta   90.00
_cell.angle_gamma   90.00
#
_symmetry.space_group_name_H-M   'P 1'
#
loop_
_entity.id
_entity.type
_entity.pdbx_description
1 polymer ?
#
loop_
_entity_poly.entity_id
_entity_poly.type
_entity_poly.pdbx_seq_one_letter_code
_entity_poly.pdbx_strand_id
1 'polypeptide(L)'
;MVRVTVPATSANMGSGYDSIGIALELYNVIDLAENDHIDISDKNGQYVPQDESNLIYQCAKRVYDECGKPLSGLTIVEDCAIPQTRGLGSSSACTVAGIMGANMLLGEPLDRNAVIDLAATIEGHPDNSTPAILGGFCVALLENGHVHHVRVPVHGAIDFVV
;
A
#
# COMPACT_ATOMS: atom_id res chain seq x y z
N MET A 1 -8.74 13.65 -9.54
CA MET A 1 -9.02 12.74 -8.40
C MET A 1 -8.90 11.31 -8.87
N VAL A 2 -8.17 10.50 -8.15
CA VAL A 2 -8.00 9.05 -8.41
C VAL A 2 -8.50 8.28 -7.19
N ARG A 3 -8.94 7.04 -7.41
CA ARG A 3 -9.38 6.13 -6.35
C ARG A 3 -8.52 4.88 -6.36
N VAL A 4 -7.98 4.54 -5.20
CA VAL A 4 -7.19 3.33 -4.99
C VAL A 4 -7.93 2.43 -3.99
N THR A 5 -8.11 1.17 -4.35
CA THR A 5 -8.68 0.14 -3.47
C THR A 5 -7.58 -0.86 -3.16
N VAL A 6 -7.22 -0.99 -1.90
CA VAL A 6 -6.10 -1.83 -1.46
C VAL A 6 -6.62 -2.90 -0.49
N PRO A 7 -6.32 -4.19 -0.73
CA PRO A 7 -6.73 -5.26 0.15
C PRO A 7 -5.95 -5.27 1.47
N ALA A 8 -6.55 -5.82 2.50
CA ALA A 8 -5.87 -6.30 3.69
C ALA A 8 -4.89 -7.42 3.32
N THR A 9 -3.88 -7.62 4.14
CA THR A 9 -2.91 -8.69 3.96
C THR A 9 -2.60 -9.38 5.28
N SER A 10 -2.31 -10.67 5.21
CA SER A 10 -1.71 -11.41 6.32
C SER A 10 -0.35 -11.95 5.86
N ALA A 11 0.66 -11.80 6.68
CA ALA A 11 2.04 -12.15 6.35
C ALA A 11 2.69 -13.00 7.44
N ASN A 12 3.97 -13.35 7.25
CA ASN A 12 4.73 -14.16 8.20
C ASN A 12 4.13 -15.55 8.47
N MET A 13 3.56 -16.18 7.42
CA MET A 13 2.90 -17.46 7.55
C MET A 13 3.89 -18.60 7.67
N GLY A 14 3.79 -19.39 8.75
CA GLY A 14 4.65 -20.54 8.99
C GLY A 14 6.14 -20.15 9.08
N SER A 15 6.96 -20.73 8.22
CA SER A 15 8.39 -20.43 8.11
C SER A 15 8.72 -19.24 7.21
N GLY A 16 7.71 -18.56 6.70
CA GLY A 16 7.88 -17.47 5.71
C GLY A 16 8.00 -16.08 6.32
N TYR A 17 8.84 -15.92 7.35
CA TYR A 17 9.10 -14.63 7.97
C TYR A 17 9.66 -13.63 6.94
N ASP A 18 9.08 -12.42 6.90
CA ASP A 18 9.40 -11.33 5.96
C ASP A 18 9.35 -11.72 4.46
N SER A 19 8.70 -12.84 4.11
CA SER A 19 8.73 -13.33 2.72
C SER A 19 7.42 -13.90 2.20
N ILE A 20 6.51 -14.35 3.04
CA ILE A 20 5.24 -14.94 2.61
C ILE A 20 4.07 -14.10 3.08
N GLY A 21 3.20 -13.72 2.13
CA GLY A 21 1.99 -12.96 2.41
C GLY A 21 0.84 -13.31 1.49
N ILE A 22 -0.38 -13.01 1.96
CA ILE A 22 -1.61 -13.21 1.21
C ILE A 22 -2.51 -11.97 1.30
N ALA A 23 -3.15 -11.63 0.18
CA ALA A 23 -4.19 -10.61 0.13
C ALA A 23 -5.55 -11.20 0.55
N LEU A 24 -6.32 -10.43 1.28
CA LEU A 24 -7.62 -10.81 1.84
C LEU A 24 -8.74 -9.95 1.24
N GLU A 25 -9.98 -10.47 1.25
CA GLU A 25 -11.17 -9.74 0.75
C GLU A 25 -11.73 -8.74 1.78
N LEU A 26 -10.87 -7.87 2.28
CA LEU A 26 -11.20 -6.72 3.12
C LEU A 26 -10.38 -5.54 2.60
N TYR A 27 -10.98 -4.37 2.37
CA TYR A 27 -10.34 -3.33 1.59
C TYR A 27 -10.37 -1.97 2.28
N ASN A 28 -9.30 -1.20 2.13
CA ASN A 28 -9.33 0.25 2.28
C ASN A 28 -9.55 0.88 0.91
N VAL A 29 -10.33 1.97 0.89
CA VAL A 29 -10.58 2.77 -0.30
C VAL A 29 -10.10 4.19 -0.03
N ILE A 30 -9.14 4.66 -0.84
CA ILE A 30 -8.52 5.97 -0.66
C ILE A 30 -8.73 6.79 -1.93
N ASP A 31 -9.32 7.97 -1.78
CA ASP A 31 -9.44 8.95 -2.84
C ASP A 31 -8.34 10.00 -2.69
N LEU A 32 -7.58 10.29 -3.77
CA LEU A 32 -6.52 11.29 -3.78
C LEU A 32 -6.73 12.30 -4.91
N ALA A 33 -6.43 13.55 -4.63
CA ALA A 33 -6.38 14.61 -5.65
C ALA A 33 -5.26 15.60 -5.32
N GLU A 34 -4.61 16.16 -6.33
CA GLU A 34 -3.70 17.30 -6.12
C GLU A 34 -4.46 18.50 -5.55
N ASN A 35 -3.80 19.22 -4.65
CA ASN A 35 -4.31 20.42 -4.01
C ASN A 35 -3.13 21.38 -3.74
N ASP A 36 -3.42 22.64 -3.41
CA ASP A 36 -2.43 23.64 -3.00
C ASP A 36 -2.08 23.57 -1.50
N HIS A 37 -2.81 22.78 -0.72
CA HIS A 37 -2.61 22.52 0.69
C HIS A 37 -2.93 21.06 1.05
N ILE A 38 -2.62 20.65 2.28
CA ILE A 38 -2.97 19.32 2.80
C ILE A 38 -4.40 19.37 3.34
N ASP A 39 -5.26 18.50 2.82
CA ASP A 39 -6.65 18.35 3.24
C ASP A 39 -6.95 16.85 3.39
N ILE A 40 -6.92 16.33 4.62
CA ILE A 40 -7.08 14.91 4.92
C ILE A 40 -8.30 14.68 5.79
N SER A 41 -9.14 13.74 5.40
CA SER A 41 -10.35 13.37 6.13
C SER A 41 -10.57 11.86 6.12
N ASP A 42 -11.24 11.35 7.14
CA ASP A 42 -11.69 9.97 7.25
C ASP A 42 -13.21 9.89 7.23
N LYS A 43 -13.79 8.97 6.42
CA LYS A 43 -15.24 8.80 6.29
C LYS A 43 -15.89 8.10 7.48
N ASN A 44 -15.10 7.35 8.25
CA ASN A 44 -15.58 6.52 9.35
C ASN A 44 -15.47 7.22 10.71
N GLY A 45 -15.01 8.48 10.73
CA GLY A 45 -14.81 9.26 11.93
C GLY A 45 -13.65 8.78 12.80
N GLN A 46 -12.73 8.02 12.23
CA GLN A 46 -11.51 7.62 12.90
C GLN A 46 -10.51 8.78 12.92
N TYR A 47 -9.69 8.83 13.95
CA TYR A 47 -8.61 9.81 13.98
C TYR A 47 -7.52 9.40 12.97
N VAL A 48 -7.24 10.30 12.05
CA VAL A 48 -6.09 10.22 11.12
C VAL A 48 -5.28 11.52 11.21
N PRO A 49 -3.95 11.46 11.12
CA PRO A 49 -3.13 12.66 11.03
C PRO A 49 -3.56 13.52 9.82
N GLN A 50 -3.79 14.81 10.05
CA GLN A 50 -4.27 15.75 9.03
C GLN A 50 -3.14 16.67 8.50
N ASP A 51 -1.90 16.24 8.65
CA ASP A 51 -0.69 16.96 8.28
C ASP A 51 0.31 16.04 7.55
N GLU A 52 1.53 16.51 7.38
CA GLU A 52 2.61 15.77 6.72
C GLU A 52 3.00 14.46 7.43
N SER A 53 2.52 14.19 8.64
CA SER A 53 2.76 12.93 9.35
C SER A 53 1.83 11.79 8.89
N ASN A 54 0.82 12.10 8.08
CA ASN A 54 -0.06 11.07 7.50
C ASN A 54 0.73 10.15 6.59
N LEU A 55 0.61 8.84 6.79
CA LEU A 55 1.40 7.83 6.07
C LEU A 55 1.10 7.82 4.57
N ILE A 56 -0.16 8.00 4.18
CA ILE A 56 -0.56 8.04 2.77
C ILE A 56 0.09 9.27 2.09
N TYR A 57 0.05 10.42 2.76
CA TYR A 57 0.70 11.64 2.27
C TYR A 57 2.22 11.47 2.13
N GLN A 58 2.89 10.88 3.14
CA GLN A 58 4.34 10.64 3.09
C GLN A 58 4.72 9.73 1.92
N CYS A 59 3.98 8.65 1.72
CA CYS A 59 4.22 7.72 0.62
C CYS A 59 3.93 8.36 -0.74
N ALA A 60 2.87 9.15 -0.86
CA ALA A 60 2.59 9.92 -2.06
C ALA A 60 3.72 10.92 -2.36
N LYS A 61 4.16 11.69 -1.35
CA LYS A 61 5.27 12.62 -1.47
C LYS A 61 6.53 11.94 -1.96
N ARG A 62 6.83 10.74 -1.45
CA ARG A 62 8.00 9.96 -1.90
C ARG A 62 7.97 9.68 -3.41
N VAL A 63 6.80 9.37 -3.98
CA VAL A 63 6.66 9.17 -5.44
C VAL A 63 6.93 10.46 -6.21
N TYR A 64 6.39 11.60 -5.73
CA TYR A 64 6.67 12.90 -6.36
C TYR A 64 8.17 13.22 -6.33
N ASP A 65 8.84 12.97 -5.21
CA ASP A 65 10.27 13.20 -5.04
C ASP A 65 11.10 12.29 -5.98
N GLU A 66 10.77 10.99 -6.10
CA GLU A 66 11.41 10.05 -7.03
C GLU A 66 11.25 10.47 -8.50
N CYS A 67 10.11 11.06 -8.84
CA CYS A 67 9.83 11.56 -10.18
C CYS A 67 10.34 12.98 -10.42
N GLY A 68 11.00 13.61 -9.45
CA GLY A 68 11.49 14.99 -9.54
C GLY A 68 10.38 16.02 -9.75
N LYS A 69 9.17 15.76 -9.20
CA LYS A 69 8.01 16.64 -9.31
C LYS A 69 7.73 17.35 -7.98
N PRO A 70 7.39 18.63 -7.99
CA PRO A 70 6.96 19.31 -6.78
C PRO A 70 5.57 18.83 -6.36
N LEU A 71 5.35 18.69 -5.06
CA LEU A 71 4.04 18.43 -4.46
C LEU A 71 3.70 19.62 -3.55
N SER A 72 2.65 20.37 -3.89
CA SER A 72 2.17 21.51 -3.09
C SER A 72 1.26 21.06 -1.94
N GLY A 73 0.43 20.05 -2.19
CA GLY A 73 -0.48 19.45 -1.23
C GLY A 73 -1.37 18.40 -1.88
N LEU A 74 -2.14 17.70 -1.07
CA LEU A 74 -3.08 16.66 -1.50
C LEU A 74 -4.37 16.76 -0.70
N THR A 75 -5.49 16.55 -1.38
CA THR A 75 -6.72 16.11 -0.74
C THR A 75 -6.69 14.58 -0.66
N ILE A 76 -6.85 14.03 0.54
CA ILE A 76 -6.91 12.59 0.82
C ILE A 76 -8.19 12.30 1.59
N VAL A 77 -9.00 11.39 1.07
CA VAL A 77 -10.22 10.92 1.75
C VAL A 77 -10.06 9.43 2.03
N GLU A 78 -9.98 9.08 3.31
CA GLU A 78 -9.78 7.72 3.78
C GLU A 78 -11.13 7.06 4.08
N ASP A 79 -11.33 5.84 3.54
CA ASP A 79 -12.43 4.93 3.87
C ASP A 79 -11.81 3.58 4.23
N CYS A 80 -11.35 3.51 5.50
CA CYS A 80 -10.52 2.41 5.99
C CYS A 80 -11.36 1.41 6.78
N ALA A 81 -11.62 0.23 6.18
CA ALA A 81 -12.27 -0.89 6.85
C ALA A 81 -11.28 -1.87 7.50
N ILE A 82 -10.00 -1.80 7.13
CA ILE A 82 -8.95 -2.68 7.68
C ILE A 82 -8.60 -2.22 9.09
N PRO A 83 -8.81 -3.05 10.14
CA PRO A 83 -8.53 -2.66 11.50
C PRO A 83 -7.03 -2.46 11.73
N GLN A 84 -6.69 -1.37 12.40
CA GLN A 84 -5.30 -1.03 12.72
C GLN A 84 -4.76 -1.95 13.83
N THR A 85 -3.46 -2.24 13.78
CA THR A 85 -2.72 -3.00 14.80
C THR A 85 -3.29 -4.40 15.09
N ARG A 86 -3.84 -5.08 14.08
CA ARG A 86 -4.40 -6.45 14.18
C ARG A 86 -3.72 -7.48 13.28
N GLY A 87 -2.54 -7.16 12.72
CA GLY A 87 -1.83 -8.07 11.81
C GLY A 87 -2.49 -8.23 10.45
N LEU A 88 -3.35 -7.28 10.04
CA LEU A 88 -4.07 -7.32 8.76
C LEU A 88 -3.51 -6.34 7.72
N GLY A 89 -2.27 -5.91 7.85
CA GLY A 89 -1.57 -5.09 6.86
C GLY A 89 -2.15 -3.69 6.66
N SER A 90 -2.80 -3.09 7.69
CA SER A 90 -3.39 -1.75 7.56
C SER A 90 -2.36 -0.68 7.19
N SER A 91 -1.16 -0.74 7.76
CA SER A 91 -0.06 0.17 7.41
C SER A 91 0.35 0.00 5.95
N SER A 92 0.58 -1.25 5.53
CA SER A 92 0.95 -1.58 4.14
C SER A 92 -0.12 -1.15 3.13
N ALA A 93 -1.40 -1.28 3.50
CA ALA A 93 -2.49 -0.79 2.66
C ALA A 93 -2.43 0.74 2.48
N CYS A 94 -2.10 1.50 3.53
CA CYS A 94 -1.90 2.95 3.45
C CYS A 94 -0.65 3.30 2.61
N THR A 95 0.47 2.60 2.82
CA THR A 95 1.70 2.75 2.03
C THR A 95 1.43 2.56 0.54
N VAL A 96 0.80 1.43 0.19
CA VAL A 96 0.46 1.09 -1.20
C VAL A 96 -0.53 2.09 -1.79
N ALA A 97 -1.55 2.51 -1.03
CA ALA A 97 -2.51 3.51 -1.49
C ALA A 97 -1.85 4.85 -1.83
N GLY A 98 -0.94 5.32 -0.98
CA GLY A 98 -0.20 6.56 -1.21
C GLY A 98 0.67 6.49 -2.47
N ILE A 99 1.43 5.40 -2.62
CA ILE A 99 2.31 5.19 -3.79
C ILE A 99 1.48 5.08 -5.08
N MET A 100 0.48 4.19 -5.11
CA MET A 100 -0.33 3.98 -6.30
C MET A 100 -1.14 5.22 -6.68
N GLY A 101 -1.72 5.90 -5.67
CA GLY A 101 -2.49 7.11 -5.90
C GLY A 101 -1.64 8.23 -6.49
N ALA A 102 -0.46 8.48 -5.95
CA ALA A 102 0.48 9.48 -6.49
C ALA A 102 0.98 9.09 -7.88
N ASN A 103 1.30 7.81 -8.11
CA ASN A 103 1.71 7.32 -9.42
C ASN A 103 0.61 7.56 -10.47
N MET A 104 -0.66 7.28 -10.15
CA MET A 104 -1.80 7.54 -11.02
C MET A 104 -2.00 9.05 -11.29
N LEU A 105 -1.84 9.92 -10.27
CA LEU A 105 -1.93 11.38 -10.42
C LEU A 105 -0.85 11.92 -11.37
N LEU A 106 0.34 11.34 -11.36
CA LEU A 106 1.45 11.70 -12.23
C LEU A 106 1.38 11.07 -13.65
N GLY A 107 0.34 10.27 -13.95
CA GLY A 107 0.21 9.60 -15.24
C GLY A 107 1.00 8.29 -15.35
N GLU A 108 1.21 7.62 -14.23
CA GLU A 108 1.82 6.29 -14.11
C GLU A 108 3.29 6.21 -14.58
N PRO A 109 4.20 7.12 -14.13
CA PRO A 109 5.60 7.08 -14.52
C PRO A 109 6.35 5.86 -13.97
N LEU A 110 5.90 5.29 -12.83
CA LEU A 110 6.46 4.08 -12.25
C LEU A 110 5.72 2.85 -12.77
N ASP A 111 6.44 1.88 -13.29
CA ASP A 111 5.87 0.58 -13.62
C ASP A 111 5.53 -0.21 -12.35
N ARG A 112 4.86 -1.36 -12.53
CA ARG A 112 4.41 -2.19 -11.40
C ARG A 112 5.57 -2.67 -10.52
N ASN A 113 6.72 -3.01 -11.10
CA ASN A 113 7.87 -3.48 -10.33
C ASN A 113 8.47 -2.33 -9.52
N ALA A 114 8.59 -1.14 -10.09
CA ALA A 114 9.06 0.04 -9.38
C ALA A 114 8.13 0.42 -8.21
N VAL A 115 6.81 0.27 -8.37
CA VAL A 115 5.83 0.46 -7.28
C VAL A 115 6.04 -0.57 -6.17
N ILE A 116 6.26 -1.85 -6.51
CA ILE A 116 6.52 -2.93 -5.52
C ILE A 116 7.84 -2.67 -4.80
N ASP A 117 8.90 -2.35 -5.51
CA ASP A 117 10.23 -2.06 -4.95
C ASP A 117 10.18 -0.89 -3.98
N LEU A 118 9.49 0.19 -4.38
CA LEU A 118 9.35 1.37 -3.54
C LEU A 118 8.55 1.07 -2.27
N ALA A 119 7.43 0.36 -2.38
CA ALA A 119 6.61 -0.02 -1.23
C ALA A 119 7.40 -0.89 -0.23
N ALA A 120 8.08 -1.93 -0.73
CA ALA A 120 8.92 -2.81 0.09
C ALA A 120 10.11 -2.06 0.73
N THR A 121 10.71 -1.11 0.01
CA THR A 121 11.81 -0.29 0.53
C THR A 121 11.33 0.63 1.68
N ILE A 122 10.15 1.21 1.56
CA ILE A 122 9.57 2.06 2.62
C ILE A 122 9.25 1.22 3.87
N GLU A 123 8.72 0.01 3.69
CA GLU A 123 8.35 -0.88 4.80
C GLU A 123 9.52 -1.66 5.39
N GLY A 124 10.59 -1.86 4.62
CA GLY A 124 11.75 -2.67 4.99
C GLY A 124 11.57 -4.18 4.72
N HIS A 125 10.37 -4.62 4.32
CA HIS A 125 10.03 -6.00 3.98
C HIS A 125 8.91 -6.05 2.92
N PRO A 126 8.88 -7.09 2.04
CA PRO A 126 7.96 -7.15 0.91
C PRO A 126 6.67 -7.93 1.17
N ASP A 127 6.56 -8.62 2.30
CA ASP A 127 5.59 -9.68 2.56
C ASP A 127 4.13 -9.21 2.66
N ASN A 128 3.89 -7.94 3.03
CA ASN A 128 2.56 -7.32 3.03
C ASN A 128 2.31 -6.47 1.77
N SER A 129 3.24 -5.61 1.39
CA SER A 129 3.07 -4.71 0.25
C SER A 129 2.96 -5.45 -1.08
N THR A 130 3.73 -6.53 -1.28
CA THR A 130 3.67 -7.30 -2.52
C THR A 130 2.28 -7.93 -2.78
N PRO A 131 1.68 -8.70 -1.85
CA PRO A 131 0.32 -9.21 -2.05
C PRO A 131 -0.74 -8.09 -2.07
N ALA A 132 -0.54 -6.97 -1.38
CA ALA A 132 -1.45 -5.83 -1.47
C ALA A 132 -1.52 -5.25 -2.89
N ILE A 133 -0.41 -5.27 -3.65
CA ILE A 133 -0.34 -4.78 -5.03
C ILE A 133 -0.76 -5.85 -6.06
N LEU A 134 -0.32 -7.10 -5.87
CA LEU A 134 -0.51 -8.19 -6.85
C LEU A 134 -1.79 -9.00 -6.63
N GLY A 135 -2.30 -9.00 -5.40
CA GLY A 135 -3.35 -9.90 -4.96
C GLY A 135 -2.87 -11.35 -4.77
N GLY A 136 -3.69 -12.15 -4.07
CA GLY A 136 -3.45 -13.57 -3.88
C GLY A 136 -2.31 -13.90 -2.92
N PHE A 137 -1.76 -15.11 -3.03
CA PHE A 137 -0.67 -15.61 -2.21
C PHE A 137 0.66 -15.32 -2.90
N CYS A 138 1.55 -14.59 -2.22
CA CYS A 138 2.84 -14.18 -2.76
C CYS A 138 3.99 -14.67 -1.89
N VAL A 139 5.08 -15.06 -2.56
CA VAL A 139 6.39 -15.23 -1.94
C VAL A 139 7.28 -14.14 -2.52
N ALA A 140 7.93 -13.37 -1.66
CA ALA A 140 8.72 -12.21 -2.06
C ALA A 140 10.00 -12.09 -1.22
N LEU A 141 11.04 -11.55 -1.82
CA LEU A 141 12.33 -11.27 -1.18
C LEU A 141 12.82 -9.89 -1.63
N LEU A 142 13.14 -9.03 -0.68
CA LEU A 142 13.77 -7.74 -0.96
C LEU A 142 15.30 -7.90 -0.93
N GLU A 143 15.96 -7.64 -2.05
CA GLU A 143 17.41 -7.70 -2.19
C GLU A 143 17.93 -6.48 -2.94
N ASN A 144 18.81 -5.71 -2.33
CA ASN A 144 19.43 -4.51 -2.93
C ASN A 144 18.42 -3.50 -3.49
N GLY A 145 17.26 -3.33 -2.84
CA GLY A 145 16.20 -2.41 -3.26
C GLY A 145 15.27 -2.97 -4.35
N HIS A 146 15.45 -4.22 -4.74
CA HIS A 146 14.58 -4.91 -5.71
C HIS A 146 13.83 -6.07 -5.06
N VAL A 147 12.56 -6.22 -5.40
CA VAL A 147 11.71 -7.30 -4.91
C VAL A 147 11.64 -8.42 -5.95
N HIS A 148 12.25 -9.55 -5.61
CA HIS A 148 12.01 -10.80 -6.33
C HIS A 148 10.74 -11.44 -5.80
N HIS A 149 9.76 -11.67 -6.66
CA HIS A 149 8.47 -12.19 -6.21
C HIS A 149 7.88 -13.22 -7.15
N VAL A 150 7.04 -14.08 -6.58
CA VAL A 150 6.19 -15.02 -7.31
C VAL A 150 4.81 -15.05 -6.68
N ARG A 151 3.78 -14.98 -7.52
CA ARG A 151 2.41 -15.24 -7.12
C ARG A 151 2.11 -16.72 -7.28
N VAL A 152 1.81 -17.39 -6.18
CA VAL A 152 1.57 -18.84 -6.16
C VAL A 152 0.07 -19.10 -6.24
N PRO A 153 -0.39 -19.91 -7.20
CA PRO A 153 -1.79 -20.32 -7.25
C PRO A 153 -2.14 -21.18 -6.02
N VAL A 154 -3.21 -20.81 -5.34
CA VAL A 154 -3.74 -21.58 -4.20
C VAL A 154 -4.86 -22.49 -4.70
N HIS A 155 -4.81 -23.78 -4.30
CA HIS A 155 -5.87 -24.72 -4.65
C HIS A 155 -7.15 -24.37 -3.89
N GLY A 156 -8.30 -24.43 -4.58
CA GLY A 156 -9.59 -23.99 -4.04
C GLY A 156 -10.15 -24.84 -2.87
N ALA A 157 -9.44 -25.90 -2.44
CA ALA A 157 -9.77 -26.66 -1.24
C ALA A 157 -8.99 -26.20 0.01
N ILE A 158 -8.19 -25.13 -0.10
CA ILE A 158 -7.42 -24.56 1.00
C ILE A 158 -8.13 -23.29 1.45
N ASP A 159 -8.54 -23.28 2.73
CA ASP A 159 -9.08 -22.10 3.39
C ASP A 159 -8.02 -21.47 4.31
N PHE A 160 -7.95 -20.14 4.30
CA PHE A 160 -7.13 -19.39 5.23
C PHE A 160 -8.01 -18.84 6.34
N VAL A 161 -7.57 -19.03 7.57
CA VAL A 161 -8.22 -18.47 8.77
C VAL A 161 -7.24 -17.45 9.38
N VAL A 162 -7.67 -16.21 9.52
CA VAL A 162 -6.90 -15.08 10.05
C VAL A 162 -7.61 -14.47 11.25
#